data_bb194f35907572f185f9b5f55b054bc7
#
_entry.id   bb194f35907572f185f9b5f55b054bc7
#
_cell.length_a   1.000
_cell.length_b   1.000
_cell.length_c   1.000
_cell.angle_alpha   90.00
_cell.angle_beta   90.00
_cell.angle_gamma   90.00
#
_symmetry.space_group_name_H-M   'P 1'
#
loop_
_entity.id
_entity.type
_entity.pdbx_description
1 polymer ?
#
loop_
_entity_poly.entity_id
_entity_poly.type
_entity_poly.pdbx_seq_one_letter_code
_entity_poly.pdbx_strand_id
1 'polypeptide(L)'
;MLTNRKLAWMRLMFAANVVGAGVPGFLVTFLPGFAQRYLFDGVAQDGLVFGVTGSVWLAIGLISILGLRNPAPFAGVFLVQIVYKTVWITLVGLPLMAQGDERAAFFVVFFALVTLGFALAVPWGLLLRRPMPGRA
;
A
#
# COMPACT_ATOMS: atom_id res chain seq x y z
N MET A 1 -7.26 2.98 24.50
CA MET A 1 -6.46 4.08 23.90
C MET A 1 -5.27 3.50 23.15
N LEU A 2 -4.91 4.08 22.00
CA LEU A 2 -3.66 3.71 21.32
C LEU A 2 -2.48 4.37 22.04
N THR A 3 -1.36 3.65 22.17
CA THR A 3 -0.14 4.19 22.77
C THR A 3 0.52 5.18 21.80
N ASN A 4 1.31 6.13 22.31
CA ASN A 4 2.06 7.07 21.50
C ASN A 4 3.00 6.35 20.51
N ARG A 5 3.61 5.23 20.95
CA ARG A 5 4.47 4.39 20.11
C ARG A 5 3.69 3.78 18.93
N LYS A 6 2.48 3.32 19.17
CA LYS A 6 1.60 2.79 18.11
C LYS A 6 1.21 3.87 17.11
N LEU A 7 0.83 5.06 17.60
CA LEU A 7 0.49 6.19 16.73
C LEU A 7 1.68 6.65 15.88
N ALA A 8 2.88 6.70 16.46
CA ALA A 8 4.11 7.04 15.72
C ALA A 8 4.38 6.02 14.62
N TRP A 9 4.24 4.71 14.90
CA TRP A 9 4.41 3.66 13.91
C TRP A 9 3.36 3.75 12.78
N MET A 10 2.10 4.01 13.12
CA MET A 10 1.05 4.23 12.11
C MET A 10 1.40 5.41 11.20
N ARG A 11 1.85 6.55 11.76
CA ARG A 11 2.28 7.70 10.96
C ARG A 11 3.44 7.37 10.03
N LEU A 12 4.44 6.61 10.51
CA LEU A 12 5.55 6.15 9.68
C LEU A 12 5.03 5.33 8.48
N MET A 13 4.09 4.41 8.71
CA MET A 13 3.53 3.58 7.64
C MET A 13 2.62 4.38 6.68
N PHE A 14 1.94 5.42 7.15
CA PHE A 14 1.24 6.36 6.27
C PHE A 14 2.23 7.18 5.41
N ALA A 15 3.35 7.65 6.00
CA ALA A 15 4.39 8.31 5.22
C ALA A 15 4.99 7.38 4.16
N ALA A 16 5.24 6.11 4.50
CA ALA A 16 5.67 5.10 3.54
C ALA A 16 4.67 4.91 2.40
N ASN A 17 3.36 4.96 2.67
CA ASN A 17 2.32 4.91 1.63
C ASN A 17 2.31 6.15 0.74
N VAL A 18 2.47 7.35 1.31
CA VAL A 18 2.53 8.59 0.53
C VAL A 18 3.67 8.52 -0.48
N VAL A 19 4.84 8.06 -0.05
CA VAL A 19 6.01 7.92 -0.93
C VAL A 19 5.89 6.69 -1.85
N GLY A 20 5.58 5.52 -1.30
CA GLY A 20 5.64 4.24 -2.02
C GLY A 20 4.41 3.94 -2.90
N ALA A 21 3.28 4.57 -2.66
CA ALA A 21 2.09 4.45 -3.50
C ALA A 21 1.67 5.80 -4.09
N GLY A 22 1.63 6.86 -3.28
CA GLY A 22 1.18 8.17 -3.71
C GLY A 22 2.04 8.77 -4.81
N VAL A 23 3.36 8.76 -4.67
CA VAL A 23 4.28 9.28 -5.69
C VAL A 23 4.21 8.47 -6.99
N PRO A 24 4.36 7.14 -6.99
CA PRO A 24 4.16 6.35 -8.22
C PRO A 24 2.76 6.52 -8.82
N GLY A 25 1.72 6.57 -7.99
CA GLY A 25 0.35 6.80 -8.44
C GLY A 25 0.18 8.15 -9.14
N PHE A 26 0.77 9.20 -8.60
CA PHE A 26 0.81 10.52 -9.24
C PHE A 26 1.53 10.47 -10.60
N LEU A 27 2.71 9.86 -10.64
CA LEU A 27 3.51 9.75 -11.86
C LEU A 27 2.77 8.95 -12.95
N VAL A 28 2.18 7.81 -12.59
CA VAL A 28 1.41 6.98 -13.53
C VAL A 28 0.18 7.72 -14.06
N THR A 29 -0.51 8.49 -13.19
CA THR A 29 -1.76 9.17 -13.56
C THR A 29 -1.52 10.43 -14.40
N PHE A 30 -0.56 11.26 -14.02
CA PHE A 30 -0.36 12.59 -14.63
C PHE A 30 0.84 12.67 -15.58
N LEU A 31 1.82 11.78 -15.42
CA LEU A 31 3.04 11.73 -16.22
C LEU A 31 3.30 10.29 -16.73
N PRO A 32 2.34 9.66 -17.44
CA PRO A 32 2.42 8.24 -17.77
C PRO A 32 3.66 7.87 -18.59
N GLY A 33 4.07 8.71 -19.53
CA GLY A 33 5.29 8.49 -20.31
C GLY A 33 6.56 8.50 -19.47
N PHE A 34 6.63 9.38 -18.45
CA PHE A 34 7.73 9.40 -17.49
C PHE A 34 7.70 8.16 -16.61
N ALA A 35 6.54 7.82 -16.05
CA ALA A 35 6.39 6.63 -15.23
C ALA A 35 6.78 5.35 -16.01
N GLN A 36 6.31 5.21 -17.24
CA GLN A 36 6.62 4.07 -18.09
C GLN A 36 8.15 3.94 -18.31
N ARG A 37 8.83 5.06 -18.58
CA ARG A 37 10.26 5.07 -18.86
C ARG A 37 11.10 4.75 -17.61
N TYR A 38 10.76 5.32 -16.44
CA TYR A 38 11.64 5.27 -15.27
C TYR A 38 11.18 4.32 -14.17
N LEU A 39 9.88 3.97 -14.10
CA LEU A 39 9.37 2.99 -13.13
C LEU A 39 9.16 1.61 -13.74
N PHE A 40 8.98 1.52 -15.06
CA PHE A 40 8.65 0.29 -15.77
C PHE A 40 9.65 -0.03 -16.90
N ASP A 41 10.86 0.53 -16.84
CA ASP A 41 11.99 0.28 -17.77
C ASP A 41 11.61 0.46 -19.26
N GLY A 42 10.71 1.37 -19.57
CA GLY A 42 10.22 1.63 -20.91
C GLY A 42 9.28 0.56 -21.49
N VAL A 43 8.90 -0.45 -20.70
CA VAL A 43 7.95 -1.48 -21.15
C VAL A 43 6.58 -0.87 -21.35
N ALA A 44 6.04 -1.03 -22.56
CA ALA A 44 4.71 -0.52 -22.91
C ALA A 44 3.64 -1.13 -22.01
N GLN A 45 2.82 -0.28 -21.44
CA GLN A 45 1.70 -0.66 -20.56
C GLN A 45 0.38 -0.40 -21.29
N ASP A 46 -0.60 -1.27 -21.08
CA ASP A 46 -1.97 -0.99 -21.52
C ASP A 46 -2.50 0.25 -20.80
N GLY A 47 -2.93 1.25 -21.57
CA GLY A 47 -3.31 2.56 -21.03
C GLY A 47 -4.49 2.50 -20.05
N LEU A 48 -5.43 1.58 -20.23
CA LEU A 48 -6.57 1.40 -19.33
C LEU A 48 -6.12 0.80 -18.01
N VAL A 49 -5.38 -0.30 -18.05
CA VAL A 49 -4.88 -0.99 -16.85
C VAL A 49 -3.90 -0.09 -16.09
N PHE A 50 -3.04 0.61 -16.81
CA PHE A 50 -2.06 1.53 -16.25
C PHE A 50 -2.74 2.71 -15.55
N GLY A 51 -3.79 3.28 -16.17
CA GLY A 51 -4.59 4.35 -15.58
C GLY A 51 -5.33 3.93 -14.31
N VAL A 52 -5.93 2.74 -14.29
CA VAL A 52 -6.57 2.18 -13.08
C VAL A 52 -5.55 2.00 -11.96
N THR A 53 -4.39 1.40 -12.27
CA THR A 53 -3.32 1.18 -11.29
C THR A 53 -2.84 2.51 -10.69
N GLY A 54 -2.57 3.51 -11.53
CA GLY A 54 -2.15 4.84 -11.09
C GLY A 54 -3.18 5.51 -10.19
N SER A 55 -4.45 5.47 -10.59
CA SER A 55 -5.55 6.07 -9.82
C SER A 55 -5.73 5.43 -8.45
N VAL A 56 -5.64 4.11 -8.35
CA VAL A 56 -5.72 3.38 -7.07
C VAL A 56 -4.54 3.73 -6.17
N TRP A 57 -3.33 3.74 -6.70
CA TRP A 57 -2.14 4.10 -5.92
C TRP A 57 -2.17 5.55 -5.47
N LEU A 58 -2.63 6.46 -6.32
CA LEU A 58 -2.82 7.87 -5.97
C LEU A 58 -3.85 8.02 -4.85
N ALA A 59 -5.00 7.34 -4.94
CA ALA A 59 -6.03 7.36 -3.90
C ALA A 59 -5.49 6.86 -2.54
N ILE A 60 -4.72 5.77 -2.53
CA ILE A 60 -4.05 5.27 -1.33
C ILE A 60 -3.11 6.33 -0.75
N GLY A 61 -2.33 7.00 -1.59
CA GLY A 61 -1.45 8.09 -1.18
C GLY A 61 -2.19 9.27 -0.56
N LEU A 62 -3.26 9.74 -1.22
CA LEU A 62 -4.09 10.86 -0.75
C LEU A 62 -4.76 10.56 0.59
N ILE A 63 -5.36 9.37 0.74
CA ILE A 63 -5.96 8.95 2.02
C ILE A 63 -4.88 8.83 3.11
N SER A 64 -3.68 8.39 2.73
CA SER A 64 -2.56 8.29 3.67
C SER A 64 -2.08 9.65 4.19
N ILE A 65 -2.19 10.73 3.41
CA ILE A 65 -1.94 12.10 3.88
C ILE A 65 -2.90 12.48 5.03
N LEU A 66 -4.16 12.10 4.93
CA LEU A 66 -5.13 12.29 6.03
C LEU A 66 -4.76 11.44 7.25
N GLY A 67 -4.30 10.22 7.02
CA GLY A 67 -3.82 9.31 8.05
C GLY A 67 -2.59 9.82 8.82
N LEU A 68 -1.73 10.64 8.21
CA LEU A 68 -0.62 11.30 8.91
C LEU A 68 -1.11 12.24 10.02
N ARG A 69 -2.22 12.94 9.79
CA ARG A 69 -2.83 13.86 10.77
C ARG A 69 -3.60 13.10 11.84
N ASN A 70 -4.47 12.16 11.43
CA ASN A 70 -5.30 11.38 12.33
C ASN A 70 -5.25 9.87 11.97
N PRO A 71 -4.31 9.10 12.54
CA PRO A 71 -4.03 7.74 12.09
C PRO A 71 -5.20 6.74 12.25
N ALA A 72 -5.91 6.78 13.38
CA ALA A 72 -6.86 5.73 13.74
C ALA A 72 -8.04 5.56 12.75
N PRO A 73 -8.74 6.63 12.33
CA PRO A 73 -9.85 6.52 11.39
C PRO A 73 -9.44 5.99 10.00
N PHE A 74 -8.19 6.23 9.59
CA PHE A 74 -7.69 5.85 8.28
C PHE A 74 -6.93 4.52 8.26
N ALA A 75 -6.87 3.81 9.38
CA ALA A 75 -6.13 2.54 9.50
C ALA A 75 -6.62 1.44 8.54
N GLY A 76 -7.85 1.55 8.01
CA GLY A 76 -8.38 0.66 6.98
C GLY A 76 -7.52 0.60 5.70
N VAL A 77 -6.79 1.67 5.37
CA VAL A 77 -5.85 1.70 4.25
C VAL A 77 -4.75 0.63 4.40
N PHE A 78 -4.30 0.36 5.63
CA PHE A 78 -3.32 -0.69 5.88
C PHE A 78 -3.85 -2.09 5.54
N LEU A 79 -5.14 -2.34 5.78
CA LEU A 79 -5.76 -3.61 5.40
C LEU A 79 -5.78 -3.78 3.88
N VAL A 80 -6.13 -2.74 3.13
CA VAL A 80 -6.07 -2.74 1.66
C VAL A 80 -4.65 -3.07 1.19
N GLN A 81 -3.64 -2.43 1.79
CA GLN A 81 -2.23 -2.66 1.47
C GLN A 81 -1.79 -4.10 1.77
N ILE A 82 -2.19 -4.66 2.91
CA ILE A 82 -1.88 -6.03 3.30
C ILE A 82 -2.50 -7.01 2.30
N VAL A 83 -3.80 -6.87 2.04
CA VAL A 83 -4.53 -7.78 1.16
C VAL A 83 -3.93 -7.75 -0.25
N TYR A 84 -3.83 -6.58 -0.86
CA TYR A 84 -3.37 -6.49 -2.23
C TYR A 84 -1.92 -6.98 -2.41
N LYS A 85 -1.02 -6.64 -1.46
CA LYS A 85 0.37 -7.09 -1.53
C LYS A 85 0.50 -8.60 -1.31
N THR A 86 -0.27 -9.15 -0.38
CA THR A 86 -0.30 -10.61 -0.16
C THR A 86 -0.78 -11.33 -1.40
N VAL A 87 -1.88 -10.87 -2.02
CA VAL A 87 -2.39 -11.45 -3.28
C VAL A 87 -1.34 -11.34 -4.38
N TRP A 88 -0.71 -10.18 -4.55
CA TRP A 88 0.32 -9.98 -5.57
C TRP A 88 1.55 -10.88 -5.32
N ILE A 89 2.04 -10.95 -4.08
CA ILE A 89 3.19 -11.80 -3.72
C ILE A 89 2.89 -13.26 -4.09
N THR A 90 1.73 -13.78 -3.68
CA THR A 90 1.40 -15.20 -3.83
C THR A 90 1.06 -15.59 -5.26
N LEU A 91 0.30 -14.78 -5.97
CA LEU A 91 -0.22 -15.14 -7.30
C LEU A 91 0.61 -14.63 -8.48
N VAL A 92 1.45 -13.61 -8.25
CA VAL A 92 2.26 -13.00 -9.30
C VAL A 92 3.75 -13.06 -8.98
N GLY A 93 4.13 -12.51 -7.84
CA GLY A 93 5.54 -12.32 -7.49
C GLY A 93 6.31 -13.62 -7.34
N LEU A 94 5.80 -14.57 -6.54
CA LEU A 94 6.45 -15.87 -6.34
C LEU A 94 6.56 -16.70 -7.62
N PRO A 95 5.52 -16.82 -8.48
CA PRO A 95 5.65 -17.48 -9.77
C PRO A 95 6.71 -16.85 -10.70
N LEU A 96 6.76 -15.51 -10.79
CA LEU A 96 7.78 -14.83 -11.60
C LEU A 96 9.19 -15.02 -11.03
N MET A 97 9.33 -14.92 -9.70
CA MET A 97 10.60 -15.18 -9.02
C MET A 97 11.10 -16.61 -9.29
N ALA A 98 10.21 -17.60 -9.27
CA ALA A 98 10.54 -19.01 -9.57
C ALA A 98 10.98 -19.22 -11.04
N GLN A 99 10.58 -18.30 -11.95
CA GLN A 99 11.03 -18.28 -13.35
C GLN A 99 12.36 -17.52 -13.55
N GLY A 100 12.98 -17.03 -12.47
CA GLY A 100 14.25 -16.33 -12.52
C GLY A 100 14.15 -14.81 -12.75
N ASP A 101 12.97 -14.20 -12.59
CA ASP A 101 12.82 -12.74 -12.69
C ASP A 101 13.38 -12.07 -11.41
N GLU A 102 14.56 -11.46 -11.54
CA GLU A 102 15.27 -10.79 -10.45
C GLU A 102 14.48 -9.57 -9.91
N ARG A 103 13.74 -8.88 -10.79
CA ARG A 103 12.91 -7.73 -10.38
C ARG A 103 11.74 -8.21 -9.54
N ALA A 104 11.11 -9.32 -9.92
CA ALA A 104 10.06 -9.94 -9.11
C ALA A 104 10.59 -10.35 -7.74
N ALA A 105 11.80 -10.91 -7.66
CA ALA A 105 12.44 -11.24 -6.39
C ALA A 105 12.61 -10.02 -5.48
N PHE A 106 13.10 -8.89 -6.02
CA PHE A 106 13.21 -7.63 -5.29
C PHE A 106 11.85 -7.17 -4.74
N PHE A 107 10.81 -7.14 -5.59
CA PHE A 107 9.49 -6.68 -5.18
C PHE A 107 8.82 -7.64 -4.18
N VAL A 108 9.02 -8.95 -4.29
CA VAL A 108 8.52 -9.94 -3.31
C VAL A 108 9.08 -9.65 -1.93
N VAL A 109 10.40 -9.49 -1.81
CA VAL A 109 11.03 -9.18 -0.52
C VAL A 109 10.59 -7.82 0.00
N PHE A 110 10.61 -6.79 -0.84
CA PHE A 110 10.20 -5.44 -0.47
C PHE A 110 8.74 -5.39 0.01
N PHE A 111 7.82 -6.00 -0.74
CA PHE A 111 6.40 -6.03 -0.37
C PHE A 111 6.15 -6.87 0.89
N ALA A 112 6.89 -7.97 1.10
CA ALA A 112 6.78 -8.76 2.32
C ALA A 112 7.16 -7.94 3.56
N LEU A 113 8.29 -7.21 3.51
CA LEU A 113 8.74 -6.35 4.60
C LEU A 113 7.75 -5.21 4.89
N VAL A 114 7.27 -4.53 3.85
CA VAL A 114 6.30 -3.43 4.00
C VAL A 114 4.95 -3.95 4.50
N THR A 115 4.51 -5.12 4.04
CA THR A 115 3.28 -5.77 4.52
C THR A 115 3.36 -6.11 6.01
N LEU A 116 4.52 -6.62 6.47
CA LEU A 116 4.76 -6.81 7.90
C LEU A 116 4.66 -5.49 8.66
N GLY A 117 5.25 -4.42 8.13
CA GLY A 117 5.15 -3.08 8.70
C GLY A 117 3.70 -2.61 8.85
N PHE A 118 2.88 -2.81 7.82
CA PHE A 118 1.44 -2.50 7.87
C PHE A 118 0.70 -3.36 8.88
N ALA A 119 0.95 -4.67 8.93
CA ALA A 119 0.33 -5.57 9.90
C ALA A 119 0.62 -5.16 11.34
N LEU A 120 1.84 -4.71 11.61
CA LEU A 120 2.22 -4.13 12.90
C LEU A 120 1.57 -2.75 13.15
N ALA A 121 1.24 -1.98 12.10
CA ALA A 121 0.57 -0.68 12.22
C ALA A 121 -0.93 -0.82 12.50
N VAL A 122 -1.60 -1.85 11.99
CA VAL A 122 -3.04 -2.05 12.16
C VAL A 122 -3.42 -2.10 13.64
N PRO A 123 -4.40 -1.29 14.09
CA PRO A 123 -4.90 -1.32 15.46
C PRO A 123 -5.93 -2.44 15.64
N TRP A 124 -5.50 -3.70 15.58
CA TRP A 124 -6.36 -4.89 15.61
C TRP A 124 -7.38 -4.88 16.74
N GLY A 125 -6.98 -4.42 17.94
CA GLY A 125 -7.87 -4.35 19.08
C GLY A 125 -9.03 -3.35 18.93
N LEU A 126 -8.94 -2.35 18.03
CA LEU A 126 -10.04 -1.44 17.71
C LEU A 126 -10.92 -2.02 16.60
N LEU A 127 -10.30 -2.63 15.57
CA LEU A 127 -11.02 -3.16 14.42
C LEU A 127 -11.82 -4.42 14.73
N LEU A 128 -11.34 -5.25 15.66
CA LEU A 128 -11.98 -6.52 16.04
C LEU A 128 -12.94 -6.40 17.23
N ARG A 129 -13.10 -5.21 17.83
CA ARG A 129 -14.10 -5.01 18.88
C ARG A 129 -15.49 -5.15 18.28
N ARG A 130 -16.24 -6.14 18.75
CA ARG A 130 -17.68 -6.22 18.46
C ARG A 130 -18.37 -5.00 19.08
N PRO A 131 -19.29 -4.33 18.36
CA PRO A 131 -20.17 -3.35 19.00
C PRO A 131 -20.89 -4.03 20.15
N MET A 132 -20.83 -3.43 21.35
CA MET A 132 -21.60 -3.96 22.49
C MET A 132 -23.09 -3.84 22.14
N PRO A 133 -23.87 -4.93 22.15
CA PRO A 133 -25.30 -4.83 21.97
C PRO A 133 -25.89 -4.07 23.17
N GLY A 134 -26.54 -2.92 22.92
CA GLY A 134 -27.37 -2.22 23.89
C GLY A 134 -26.71 -1.07 24.62
N ARG A 135 -26.53 0.06 23.93
CA ARG A 135 -26.74 1.41 24.46
C ARG A 135 -27.40 2.21 23.34
N ALA A 136 -28.70 1.96 23.17
CA ALA A 136 -29.57 2.92 22.57
C ALA A 136 -30.06 3.87 23.69
#